data_40699a0c94acccaf42065e2895a1d939
#
_entry.id   40699a0c94acccaf42065e2895a1d939
#
_cell.length_a   1.000
_cell.length_b   1.000
_cell.length_c   1.000
_cell.angle_alpha   90.00
_cell.angle_beta   90.00
_cell.angle_gamma   90.00
#
_symmetry.space_group_name_H-M   'P 1'
#
loop_
_entity.id
_entity.type
_entity.pdbx_description
1 polymer ?
#
loop_
_entity_poly.entity_id
_entity_poly.type
_entity_poly.pdbx_seq_one_letter_code
_entity_poly.pdbx_strand_id
1 'polypeptide(L)'
;SAASDVYKRQVKGRGGVILFTDRGCRLFLECSRNDGFYLRDEAVTKAVSDAGFENVDTYVRNQDGELFTVGDDGHRYVMKNWFGGRECDVKSVNDVMEAVRTLARLHICLNVVSSNGVRYLRNNVNTNITKQWECMALAETADEQPESELKASESIVHNAVHFDRGAGLRTNMERHTKEIKKAANYMRGKKKKNEFEQIALGAVDTFFREADEASRNINSKRFDERFDRMEQTNELVHGSYNYHNVFLDVGNGGNAVTNFEKCHNDCQVADLYQFLRKVMEKHDWNINVAYRLVDEYDRLKPLEDDDIDMLVTLLSFPEKFW
;
A
#
# COMPACT_ATOMS: atom_id res chain seq x y z
N SER A 1 38.54 -1.56 -17.64
CA SER A 1 37.17 -1.45 -17.13
C SER A 1 37.13 -0.26 -16.19
N ALA A 2 36.53 0.84 -16.63
CA ALA A 2 36.32 2.00 -15.80
C ALA A 2 35.26 1.59 -14.73
N ALA A 3 35.66 1.53 -13.46
CA ALA A 3 34.74 1.51 -12.36
C ALA A 3 33.96 2.83 -12.44
N SER A 4 32.66 2.76 -12.77
CA SER A 4 31.81 3.92 -12.69
C SER A 4 31.79 4.38 -11.24
N ASP A 5 32.04 5.66 -10.99
CA ASP A 5 32.00 6.24 -9.65
C ASP A 5 30.57 6.10 -9.11
N VAL A 6 30.38 5.10 -8.26
CA VAL A 6 29.09 4.86 -7.58
C VAL A 6 29.11 5.62 -6.26
N TYR A 7 28.35 6.71 -6.20
CA TYR A 7 28.16 7.46 -4.97
C TYR A 7 27.11 6.76 -4.08
N LYS A 8 27.51 6.33 -2.87
CA LYS A 8 26.63 5.64 -1.92
C LYS A 8 26.07 6.61 -0.89
N ARG A 9 24.75 6.71 -0.79
CA ARG A 9 24.07 7.42 0.31
C ARG A 9 23.13 6.46 1.02
N GLN A 10 23.33 6.28 2.34
CA GLN A 10 22.43 5.47 3.16
C GLN A 10 21.10 6.23 3.43
N VAL A 11 19.98 5.60 3.16
CA VAL A 11 18.65 6.13 3.46
C VAL A 11 18.22 5.64 4.82
N LYS A 12 18.08 6.55 5.79
CA LYS A 12 17.56 6.21 7.13
C LYS A 12 16.12 5.69 7.04
N GLY A 13 15.87 4.53 7.65
CA GLY A 13 14.51 4.01 7.84
C GLY A 13 14.00 3.03 6.78
N ARG A 14 14.75 2.77 5.68
CA ARG A 14 14.34 1.83 4.61
C ARG A 14 15.25 0.58 4.51
N GLY A 15 16.22 0.44 5.39
CA GLY A 15 17.14 -0.71 5.38
C GLY A 15 18.02 -0.82 4.14
N GLY A 16 17.98 0.16 3.23
CA GLY A 16 18.63 0.11 1.94
C GLY A 16 19.68 1.19 1.72
N VAL A 17 20.43 1.05 0.62
CA VAL A 17 21.46 2.00 0.15
C VAL A 17 21.04 2.59 -1.19
N ILE A 18 20.96 3.92 -1.28
CA ILE A 18 20.78 4.59 -2.57
C ILE A 18 22.13 4.64 -3.28
N LEU A 19 22.14 4.17 -4.53
CA LEU A 19 23.26 4.19 -5.44
C LEU A 19 22.96 5.18 -6.57
N PHE A 20 23.87 6.10 -6.79
CA PHE A 20 23.84 6.97 -7.99
C PHE A 20 24.72 6.34 -9.05
N THR A 21 24.15 6.01 -10.18
CA THR A 21 24.82 5.33 -11.29
C THR A 21 24.68 6.15 -12.58
N ASP A 22 25.43 5.80 -13.60
CA ASP A 22 25.29 6.33 -14.96
C ASP A 22 23.92 6.08 -15.60
N ARG A 23 23.18 5.08 -15.05
CA ARG A 23 21.80 4.73 -15.46
C ARG A 23 20.74 5.28 -14.52
N GLY A 24 21.07 6.27 -13.67
CA GLY A 24 20.17 6.90 -12.72
C GLY A 24 20.26 6.34 -11.30
N CYS A 25 19.35 6.76 -10.44
CA CYS A 25 19.31 6.34 -9.06
C CYS A 25 18.78 4.90 -8.93
N ARG A 26 19.37 4.15 -7.99
CA ARG A 26 18.95 2.78 -7.64
C ARG A 26 18.86 2.65 -6.13
N LEU A 27 17.89 1.85 -5.66
CA LEU A 27 17.80 1.44 -4.28
C LEU A 27 18.25 -0.01 -4.16
N PHE A 28 19.28 -0.26 -3.38
CA PHE A 28 19.82 -1.58 -3.10
C PHE A 28 19.39 -2.03 -1.72
N LEU A 29 18.73 -3.18 -1.63
CA LEU A 29 18.09 -3.70 -0.42
C LEU A 29 18.57 -5.12 -0.12
N GLU A 30 18.86 -5.38 1.15
CA GLU A 30 19.02 -6.75 1.65
C GLU A 30 17.64 -7.42 1.80
N CYS A 31 17.53 -8.68 1.37
CA CYS A 31 16.30 -9.43 1.46
C CYS A 31 16.05 -9.93 2.87
N SER A 32 15.01 -9.40 3.53
CA SER A 32 14.58 -9.79 4.88
C SER A 32 13.28 -10.61 4.92
N ARG A 33 12.66 -10.82 3.74
CA ARG A 33 11.39 -11.54 3.57
C ARG A 33 11.59 -12.77 2.68
N ASN A 34 10.55 -13.60 2.55
CA ASN A 34 10.56 -14.73 1.62
C ASN A 34 10.47 -14.25 0.16
N ASP A 35 10.77 -15.13 -0.78
CA ASP A 35 10.81 -14.85 -2.21
C ASP A 35 9.46 -14.41 -2.77
N GLY A 36 8.38 -15.05 -2.33
CA GLY A 36 7.04 -14.73 -2.75
C GLY A 36 6.64 -13.27 -2.50
N PHE A 37 7.16 -12.68 -1.40
CA PHE A 37 6.98 -11.26 -1.11
C PHE A 37 7.58 -10.36 -2.20
N TYR A 38 8.84 -10.61 -2.59
CA TYR A 38 9.54 -9.79 -3.59
C TYR A 38 8.99 -10.01 -5.01
N LEU A 39 8.66 -11.24 -5.36
CA LEU A 39 8.05 -11.58 -6.64
C LEU A 39 6.68 -10.90 -6.81
N ARG A 40 5.88 -10.89 -5.75
CA ARG A 40 4.59 -10.18 -5.74
C ARG A 40 4.78 -8.68 -5.89
N ASP A 41 5.69 -8.06 -5.14
CA ASP A 41 5.96 -6.63 -5.21
C ASP A 41 6.51 -6.23 -6.59
N GLU A 42 7.38 -7.07 -7.22
CA GLU A 42 7.82 -6.92 -8.62
C GLU A 42 6.63 -6.93 -9.58
N ALA A 43 5.73 -7.90 -9.44
CA ALA A 43 4.57 -8.02 -10.30
C ALA A 43 3.62 -6.80 -10.18
N VAL A 44 3.38 -6.33 -8.95
CA VAL A 44 2.55 -5.15 -8.69
C VAL A 44 3.18 -3.90 -9.29
N THR A 45 4.43 -3.60 -8.96
CA THR A 45 5.11 -2.37 -9.43
C THR A 45 5.23 -2.35 -10.94
N LYS A 46 5.49 -3.52 -11.56
CA LYS A 46 5.51 -3.65 -13.02
C LYS A 46 4.13 -3.40 -13.62
N ALA A 47 3.07 -3.99 -13.09
CA ALA A 47 1.71 -3.80 -13.60
C ALA A 47 1.25 -2.34 -13.51
N VAL A 48 1.58 -1.65 -12.43
CA VAL A 48 1.29 -0.22 -12.25
C VAL A 48 2.06 0.64 -13.26
N SER A 49 3.33 0.31 -13.50
CA SER A 49 4.15 0.99 -14.53
C SER A 49 3.59 0.75 -15.93
N ASP A 50 3.23 -0.50 -16.27
CA ASP A 50 2.65 -0.86 -17.57
C ASP A 50 1.25 -0.23 -17.79
N ALA A 51 0.53 0.08 -16.70
CA ALA A 51 -0.74 0.82 -16.75
C ALA A 51 -0.56 2.34 -16.97
N GLY A 52 0.68 2.82 -17.11
CA GLY A 52 1.00 4.21 -17.44
C GLY A 52 1.38 5.09 -16.26
N PHE A 53 1.57 4.53 -15.06
CA PHE A 53 2.16 5.27 -13.95
C PHE A 53 3.69 5.10 -13.97
N GLU A 54 4.39 5.97 -14.67
CA GLU A 54 5.80 5.77 -15.06
C GLU A 54 6.78 5.73 -13.89
N ASN A 55 6.53 6.53 -12.83
CA ASN A 55 7.49 6.73 -11.74
C ASN A 55 7.14 5.84 -10.54
N VAL A 56 7.36 4.52 -10.70
CA VAL A 56 7.21 3.48 -9.68
C VAL A 56 8.55 2.83 -9.40
N ASP A 57 8.81 2.46 -8.15
CA ASP A 57 10.04 1.78 -7.71
C ASP A 57 10.12 0.31 -8.19
N THR A 58 10.07 0.11 -9.53
CA THR A 58 10.16 -1.21 -10.17
C THR A 58 11.50 -1.87 -9.89
N TYR A 59 11.52 -3.21 -9.94
CA TYR A 59 12.73 -4.00 -9.74
C TYR A 59 13.67 -3.96 -10.95
N VAL A 60 14.96 -4.07 -10.69
CA VAL A 60 16.01 -4.18 -11.69
C VAL A 60 16.65 -5.55 -11.56
N ARG A 61 16.52 -6.36 -12.61
CA ARG A 61 17.14 -7.70 -12.64
C ARG A 61 18.64 -7.62 -12.88
N ASN A 62 19.39 -8.58 -12.36
CA ASN A 62 20.84 -8.68 -12.55
C ASN A 62 21.20 -9.06 -13.99
N GLN A 63 22.51 -9.24 -14.28
CA GLN A 63 22.99 -9.56 -15.62
C GLN A 63 22.55 -10.95 -16.12
N ASP A 64 22.25 -11.86 -15.19
CA ASP A 64 21.76 -13.21 -15.48
C ASP A 64 20.23 -13.24 -15.66
N GLY A 65 19.56 -12.08 -15.53
CA GLY A 65 18.10 -11.95 -15.62
C GLY A 65 17.37 -12.32 -14.32
N GLU A 66 18.10 -12.55 -13.22
CA GLU A 66 17.52 -12.94 -11.95
C GLU A 66 17.13 -11.72 -11.09
N LEU A 67 16.06 -11.88 -10.30
CA LEU A 67 15.58 -10.86 -9.37
C LEU A 67 16.53 -10.70 -8.18
N PHE A 68 17.09 -11.80 -7.70
CA PHE A 68 17.92 -11.87 -6.53
C PHE A 68 19.41 -11.98 -6.89
N THR A 69 20.25 -11.33 -6.12
CA THR A 69 21.71 -11.47 -6.20
C THR A 69 22.22 -11.92 -4.84
N VAL A 70 23.07 -12.94 -4.81
CA VAL A 70 23.76 -13.38 -3.60
C VAL A 70 25.10 -12.63 -3.51
N GLY A 71 25.31 -11.93 -2.40
CA GLY A 71 26.57 -11.24 -2.12
C GLY A 71 27.66 -12.20 -1.65
N ASP A 72 28.91 -11.71 -1.61
CA ASP A 72 30.06 -12.46 -1.07
C ASP A 72 29.92 -12.78 0.42
N ASP A 73 29.05 -12.04 1.13
CA ASP A 73 28.67 -12.25 2.52
C ASP A 73 27.61 -13.34 2.73
N GLY A 74 27.12 -13.95 1.62
CA GLY A 74 26.07 -14.96 1.63
C GLY A 74 24.65 -14.42 1.80
N HIS A 75 24.47 -13.11 1.92
CA HIS A 75 23.17 -12.47 1.98
C HIS A 75 22.57 -12.28 0.59
N ARG A 76 21.24 -12.19 0.52
CA ARG A 76 20.52 -11.98 -0.72
C ARG A 76 20.07 -10.54 -0.84
N TYR A 77 20.16 -10.01 -2.03
CA TYR A 77 19.87 -8.61 -2.33
C TYR A 77 18.95 -8.47 -3.53
N VAL A 78 18.17 -7.39 -3.53
CA VAL A 78 17.39 -6.92 -4.69
C VAL A 78 17.74 -5.48 -4.98
N MET A 79 17.51 -5.07 -6.21
CA MET A 79 17.71 -3.69 -6.67
C MET A 79 16.41 -3.15 -7.26
N LYS A 80 16.07 -1.91 -6.90
CA LYS A 80 14.91 -1.20 -7.43
C LYS A 80 15.34 0.08 -8.15
N ASN A 81 14.57 0.51 -9.13
CA ASN A 81 14.65 1.86 -9.64
C ASN A 81 14.36 2.84 -8.51
N TRP A 82 15.06 3.98 -8.49
CA TRP A 82 14.87 5.00 -7.48
C TRP A 82 14.86 6.38 -8.10
N PHE A 83 14.43 7.38 -7.35
CA PHE A 83 14.14 8.71 -7.85
C PHE A 83 15.03 9.77 -7.22
N GLY A 84 15.38 10.79 -8.02
CA GLY A 84 16.20 11.91 -7.59
C GLY A 84 15.42 13.06 -6.96
N GLY A 85 14.10 13.05 -6.96
CA GLY A 85 13.25 14.09 -6.39
C GLY A 85 13.38 14.25 -4.86
N ARG A 86 12.49 15.01 -4.27
CA ARG A 86 12.39 15.20 -2.82
C ARG A 86 11.13 14.55 -2.27
N GLU A 87 11.17 14.08 -1.04
CA GLU A 87 9.95 13.63 -0.36
C GLU A 87 8.94 14.78 -0.25
N CYS A 88 7.66 14.45 -0.30
CA CYS A 88 6.58 15.39 -0.10
C CYS A 88 6.68 16.00 1.32
N ASP A 89 6.79 17.32 1.42
CA ASP A 89 6.72 18.02 2.69
C ASP A 89 5.25 18.14 3.14
N VAL A 90 4.89 17.36 4.14
CA VAL A 90 3.53 17.35 4.67
C VAL A 90 3.05 18.70 5.21
N LYS A 91 3.96 19.63 5.55
CA LYS A 91 3.63 20.99 6.01
C LYS A 91 3.36 21.95 4.86
N SER A 92 3.82 21.65 3.67
CA SER A 92 3.59 22.44 2.47
C SER A 92 2.23 22.11 1.87
N VAL A 93 1.29 23.06 1.88
CA VAL A 93 -0.03 22.87 1.26
C VAL A 93 0.12 22.55 -0.23
N ASN A 94 1.07 23.12 -0.94
CA ASN A 94 1.29 22.84 -2.35
C ASN A 94 1.74 21.38 -2.57
N ASP A 95 2.64 20.88 -1.72
CA ASP A 95 3.14 19.52 -1.81
C ASP A 95 2.04 18.49 -1.56
N VAL A 96 1.22 18.70 -0.52
CA VAL A 96 0.11 17.77 -0.23
C VAL A 96 -0.99 17.83 -1.29
N MET A 97 -1.17 18.99 -1.96
CA MET A 97 -2.05 19.09 -3.13
C MET A 97 -1.50 18.29 -4.32
N GLU A 98 -0.19 18.36 -4.59
CA GLU A 98 0.43 17.51 -5.63
C GLU A 98 0.37 16.02 -5.26
N ALA A 99 0.57 15.68 -3.99
CA ALA A 99 0.49 14.30 -3.53
C ALA A 99 -0.94 13.74 -3.68
N VAL A 100 -1.99 14.51 -3.38
CA VAL A 100 -3.37 14.03 -3.57
C VAL A 100 -3.73 13.88 -5.05
N ARG A 101 -3.24 14.76 -5.93
CA ARG A 101 -3.37 14.60 -7.40
C ARG A 101 -2.68 13.32 -7.87
N THR A 102 -1.50 13.05 -7.30
CA THR A 102 -0.71 11.85 -7.59
C THR A 102 -1.46 10.60 -7.16
N LEU A 103 -2.13 10.63 -5.99
CA LEU A 103 -2.99 9.53 -5.53
C LEU A 103 -4.14 9.27 -6.50
N ALA A 104 -4.85 10.31 -6.93
CA ALA A 104 -5.95 10.15 -7.87
C ALA A 104 -5.49 9.51 -9.20
N ARG A 105 -4.34 9.94 -9.75
CA ARG A 105 -3.74 9.34 -10.95
C ARG A 105 -3.31 7.89 -10.72
N LEU A 106 -2.72 7.59 -9.57
CA LEU A 106 -2.36 6.22 -9.20
C LEU A 106 -3.60 5.33 -9.15
N HIS A 107 -4.69 5.78 -8.53
CA HIS A 107 -5.93 5.01 -8.44
C HIS A 107 -6.55 4.75 -9.83
N ILE A 108 -6.46 5.70 -10.76
CA ILE A 108 -6.87 5.48 -12.15
C ILE A 108 -6.04 4.35 -12.79
N CYS A 109 -4.73 4.35 -12.60
CA CYS A 109 -3.85 3.28 -13.09
C CYS A 109 -4.14 1.94 -12.40
N LEU A 110 -4.38 1.93 -11.08
CA LEU A 110 -4.75 0.72 -10.33
C LEU A 110 -6.07 0.12 -10.82
N ASN A 111 -7.04 0.93 -11.26
CA ASN A 111 -8.27 0.44 -11.88
C ASN A 111 -8.00 -0.24 -13.24
N VAL A 112 -7.02 0.25 -14.00
CA VAL A 112 -6.56 -0.42 -15.24
C VAL A 112 -5.89 -1.75 -14.90
N VAL A 113 -5.06 -1.79 -13.87
CA VAL A 113 -4.42 -3.04 -13.39
C VAL A 113 -5.48 -4.05 -12.97
N SER A 114 -6.48 -3.66 -12.18
CA SER A 114 -7.53 -4.56 -11.71
C SER A 114 -8.42 -5.07 -12.85
N SER A 115 -8.79 -4.24 -13.81
CA SER A 115 -9.62 -4.64 -14.97
C SER A 115 -8.86 -5.52 -15.97
N ASN A 116 -7.55 -5.35 -16.10
CA ASN A 116 -6.68 -6.12 -17.00
C ASN A 116 -5.90 -7.23 -16.28
N GLY A 117 -5.90 -7.26 -14.95
CA GLY A 117 -5.04 -8.11 -14.13
C GLY A 117 -5.14 -9.59 -14.49
N VAL A 118 -6.36 -10.08 -14.70
CA VAL A 118 -6.59 -11.45 -15.18
C VAL A 118 -6.08 -11.67 -16.60
N ARG A 119 -6.18 -10.66 -17.48
CA ARG A 119 -5.66 -10.74 -18.86
C ARG A 119 -4.14 -10.58 -18.89
N TYR A 120 -3.58 -9.68 -18.09
CA TYR A 120 -2.15 -9.43 -18.03
C TYR A 120 -1.37 -10.67 -17.62
N LEU A 121 -1.80 -11.36 -16.57
CA LEU A 121 -1.16 -12.59 -16.12
C LEU A 121 -1.41 -13.75 -17.09
N ARG A 122 -2.59 -13.86 -17.71
CA ARG A 122 -2.86 -14.85 -18.76
C ARG A 122 -2.01 -14.66 -20.02
N ASN A 123 -1.71 -13.44 -20.42
CA ASN A 123 -0.94 -13.15 -21.64
C ASN A 123 0.58 -13.20 -21.40
N ASN A 124 1.06 -13.06 -20.17
CA ASN A 124 2.47 -13.15 -19.80
C ASN A 124 2.89 -14.53 -19.25
N VAL A 125 2.06 -15.56 -19.44
CA VAL A 125 2.35 -16.98 -19.11
C VAL A 125 3.67 -17.50 -19.74
N ASN A 126 4.25 -16.79 -20.71
CA ASN A 126 5.53 -17.12 -21.35
C ASN A 126 6.76 -16.41 -20.73
N THR A 127 6.62 -15.72 -19.59
CA THR A 127 7.76 -15.07 -18.94
C THR A 127 8.41 -15.99 -17.89
N ASN A 128 9.70 -15.82 -17.67
CA ASN A 128 10.44 -16.56 -16.63
C ASN A 128 9.83 -16.43 -15.23
N ILE A 129 9.10 -15.35 -14.98
CA ILE A 129 8.36 -15.11 -13.71
C ILE A 129 7.32 -16.21 -13.49
N THR A 130 6.50 -16.52 -14.51
CA THR A 130 5.45 -17.54 -14.39
C THR A 130 6.05 -18.91 -14.13
N LYS A 131 7.17 -19.26 -14.79
CA LYS A 131 7.87 -20.54 -14.55
C LYS A 131 8.45 -20.63 -13.13
N GLN A 132 8.95 -19.52 -12.57
CA GLN A 132 9.44 -19.48 -11.21
C GLN A 132 8.32 -19.67 -10.18
N TRP A 133 7.16 -19.07 -10.43
CA TRP A 133 5.96 -19.25 -9.59
C TRP A 133 5.42 -20.70 -9.67
N GLU A 134 5.40 -21.29 -10.86
CA GLU A 134 5.02 -22.69 -11.06
C GLU A 134 5.97 -23.65 -10.31
N CYS A 135 7.29 -23.42 -10.35
CA CYS A 135 8.26 -24.22 -9.61
C CYS A 135 8.11 -24.11 -8.09
N MET A 136 7.76 -22.94 -7.56
CA MET A 136 7.55 -22.76 -6.11
C MET A 136 6.26 -23.43 -5.62
N ALA A 137 5.19 -23.40 -6.43
CA ALA A 137 3.94 -24.08 -6.10
C ALA A 137 4.06 -25.61 -6.18
N LEU A 138 4.83 -26.13 -7.14
CA LEU A 138 5.10 -27.56 -7.27
C LEU A 138 5.97 -28.09 -6.12
N ALA A 139 6.80 -27.26 -5.50
CA ALA A 139 7.59 -27.64 -4.33
C ALA A 139 6.74 -27.80 -3.05
N GLU A 140 5.57 -27.14 -2.98
CA GLU A 140 4.64 -27.27 -1.86
C GLU A 140 3.60 -28.41 -2.02
N THR A 141 3.45 -28.99 -3.23
CA THR A 141 2.40 -29.98 -3.55
C THR A 141 2.93 -31.25 -4.21
N ALA A 142 4.01 -31.85 -3.72
CA ALA A 142 4.74 -32.95 -4.34
C ALA A 142 4.00 -34.29 -4.46
N ASP A 143 2.66 -34.35 -4.45
CA ASP A 143 1.91 -35.63 -4.44
C ASP A 143 0.65 -35.73 -5.32
N GLU A 144 0.44 -34.92 -6.38
CA GLU A 144 -0.75 -35.03 -7.24
C GLU A 144 -0.51 -34.99 -8.76
N GLN A 145 -1.34 -35.71 -9.53
CA GLN A 145 -1.20 -36.11 -10.96
C GLN A 145 -1.53 -35.01 -12.01
N PRO A 146 -1.19 -35.19 -13.34
CA PRO A 146 -1.08 -34.11 -14.35
C PRO A 146 -2.36 -33.29 -14.68
N GLU A 147 -3.57 -33.75 -14.38
CA GLU A 147 -4.79 -32.93 -14.52
C GLU A 147 -4.93 -31.84 -13.45
N SER A 148 -4.15 -31.95 -12.36
CA SER A 148 -4.06 -30.96 -11.30
C SER A 148 -3.17 -29.77 -11.68
N GLU A 149 -2.21 -29.95 -12.60
CA GLU A 149 -1.28 -28.89 -13.00
C GLU A 149 -1.97 -27.72 -13.72
N LEU A 150 -2.97 -27.99 -14.58
CA LEU A 150 -3.74 -26.93 -15.24
C LEU A 150 -4.63 -26.17 -14.25
N LYS A 151 -5.25 -26.88 -13.30
CA LYS A 151 -6.07 -26.28 -12.24
C LYS A 151 -5.22 -25.59 -11.18
N ALA A 152 -4.02 -26.10 -10.88
CA ALA A 152 -3.07 -25.47 -9.99
C ALA A 152 -2.50 -24.18 -10.60
N SER A 153 -2.17 -24.17 -11.90
CA SER A 153 -1.71 -22.97 -12.61
C SER A 153 -2.82 -21.90 -12.69
N GLU A 154 -4.08 -22.29 -12.91
CA GLU A 154 -5.22 -21.36 -12.86
C GLU A 154 -5.49 -20.85 -11.44
N SER A 155 -5.35 -21.68 -10.42
CA SER A 155 -5.48 -21.32 -9.01
C SER A 155 -4.33 -20.40 -8.54
N ILE A 156 -3.11 -20.64 -8.99
CA ILE A 156 -1.93 -19.80 -8.67
C ILE A 156 -2.02 -18.45 -9.38
N VAL A 157 -2.43 -18.44 -10.65
CA VAL A 157 -2.69 -17.21 -11.39
C VAL A 157 -3.85 -16.42 -10.73
N HIS A 158 -4.90 -17.12 -10.30
CA HIS A 158 -6.02 -16.52 -9.58
C HIS A 158 -5.60 -16.01 -8.19
N ASN A 159 -4.77 -16.75 -7.44
CA ASN A 159 -4.24 -16.36 -6.14
C ASN A 159 -3.15 -15.26 -6.22
N ALA A 160 -2.40 -15.19 -7.31
CA ALA A 160 -1.45 -14.09 -7.54
C ALA A 160 -2.15 -12.77 -7.88
N VAL A 161 -3.40 -12.84 -8.37
CA VAL A 161 -4.27 -11.69 -8.67
C VAL A 161 -5.24 -11.41 -7.53
N HIS A 162 -5.66 -12.42 -6.78
CA HIS A 162 -6.29 -12.20 -5.48
C HIS A 162 -5.20 -11.71 -4.53
N PHE A 163 -4.95 -10.41 -4.60
CA PHE A 163 -4.31 -9.72 -3.50
C PHE A 163 -5.08 -10.13 -2.25
N ASP A 164 -4.37 -10.79 -1.36
CA ASP A 164 -4.90 -11.21 -0.08
C ASP A 164 -5.81 -10.10 0.43
N ARG A 165 -7.07 -10.40 0.68
CA ARG A 165 -7.96 -9.44 1.34
C ARG A 165 -7.32 -9.19 2.69
N GLY A 166 -6.38 -8.25 2.74
CA GLY A 166 -5.87 -7.73 4.00
C GLY A 166 -7.09 -7.52 4.88
N ALA A 167 -6.98 -7.59 6.17
CA ALA A 167 -8.14 -7.32 7.01
C ALA A 167 -8.73 -5.99 6.55
N GLY A 168 -9.77 -6.05 5.70
CA GLY A 168 -10.34 -4.89 5.00
C GLY A 168 -10.86 -3.86 5.99
N LEU A 169 -11.23 -2.69 5.53
CA LEU A 169 -11.70 -1.58 6.37
C LEU A 169 -12.65 -2.02 7.48
N ARG A 170 -13.67 -2.83 7.15
CA ARG A 170 -14.67 -3.34 8.11
C ARG A 170 -14.00 -4.12 9.25
N THR A 171 -13.21 -5.12 8.90
CA THR A 171 -12.53 -6.00 9.87
C THR A 171 -11.54 -5.24 10.74
N ASN A 172 -10.80 -4.28 10.16
CA ASN A 172 -9.85 -3.47 10.91
C ASN A 172 -10.56 -2.58 11.94
N MET A 173 -11.62 -1.88 11.56
CA MET A 173 -12.36 -1.04 12.48
C MET A 173 -12.99 -1.83 13.63
N GLU A 174 -13.57 -3.00 13.34
CA GLU A 174 -14.08 -3.90 14.40
C GLU A 174 -12.97 -4.38 15.34
N ARG A 175 -11.83 -4.77 14.79
CA ARG A 175 -10.68 -5.23 15.57
C ARG A 175 -10.19 -4.13 16.50
N HIS A 176 -9.94 -2.93 15.97
CA HIS A 176 -9.47 -1.78 16.75
C HIS A 176 -10.48 -1.38 17.84
N THR A 177 -11.78 -1.38 17.53
CA THR A 177 -12.83 -1.12 18.52
C THR A 177 -12.82 -2.14 19.66
N LYS A 178 -12.66 -3.44 19.32
CA LYS A 178 -12.52 -4.51 20.33
C LYS A 178 -11.24 -4.36 21.16
N GLU A 179 -10.15 -3.89 20.57
CA GLU A 179 -8.87 -3.63 21.26
C GLU A 179 -8.99 -2.47 22.24
N ILE A 180 -9.62 -1.34 21.86
CA ILE A 180 -9.94 -0.23 22.78
C ILE A 180 -10.71 -0.75 23.99
N LYS A 181 -11.76 -1.55 23.78
CA LYS A 181 -12.57 -2.15 24.85
C LYS A 181 -11.75 -3.06 25.77
N LYS A 182 -10.89 -3.90 25.20
CA LYS A 182 -10.00 -4.79 25.95
C LYS A 182 -9.02 -4.00 26.82
N ALA A 183 -8.37 -2.97 26.23
CA ALA A 183 -7.44 -2.09 26.94
C ALA A 183 -8.13 -1.35 28.10
N ALA A 184 -9.33 -0.81 27.88
CA ALA A 184 -10.13 -0.16 28.91
C ALA A 184 -10.46 -1.10 30.07
N ASN A 185 -10.92 -2.32 29.76
CA ASN A 185 -11.26 -3.32 30.79
C ASN A 185 -10.02 -3.76 31.60
N TYR A 186 -8.88 -3.93 30.91
CA TYR A 186 -7.61 -4.23 31.58
C TYR A 186 -7.20 -3.11 32.55
N MET A 187 -7.22 -1.86 32.11
CA MET A 187 -6.88 -0.71 32.96
C MET A 187 -7.85 -0.55 34.14
N ARG A 188 -9.17 -0.79 33.92
CA ARG A 188 -10.17 -0.75 35.01
C ARG A 188 -9.90 -1.79 36.08
N GLY A 189 -9.47 -3.00 35.71
CA GLY A 189 -9.17 -4.10 36.62
C GLY A 189 -7.92 -3.93 37.48
N LYS A 190 -7.02 -2.99 37.15
CA LYS A 190 -5.79 -2.76 37.91
C LYS A 190 -6.08 -2.12 39.28
N LYS A 191 -5.49 -2.69 40.34
CA LYS A 191 -5.59 -2.13 41.72
C LYS A 191 -4.87 -0.78 41.84
N LYS A 192 -3.71 -0.64 41.20
CA LYS A 192 -2.95 0.62 41.12
C LYS A 192 -2.83 1.02 39.65
N LYS A 193 -3.18 2.25 39.36
CA LYS A 193 -3.13 2.83 38.04
C LYS A 193 -2.06 3.94 38.01
N ASN A 194 -1.25 3.97 36.96
CA ASN A 194 -0.32 5.08 36.73
C ASN A 194 -1.09 6.30 36.18
N GLU A 195 -0.40 7.43 36.03
CA GLU A 195 -0.99 8.68 35.56
C GLU A 195 -1.58 8.55 34.15
N PHE A 196 -0.86 7.90 33.23
CA PHE A 196 -1.36 7.63 31.88
C PHE A 196 -2.67 6.84 31.89
N GLU A 197 -2.74 5.77 32.68
CA GLU A 197 -3.95 4.95 32.78
C GLU A 197 -5.15 5.71 33.37
N GLN A 198 -4.90 6.63 34.29
CA GLN A 198 -5.96 7.48 34.85
C GLN A 198 -6.50 8.47 33.81
N ILE A 199 -5.60 9.14 33.06
CA ILE A 199 -5.97 10.05 31.98
C ILE A 199 -6.71 9.30 30.87
N ALA A 200 -6.16 8.16 30.42
CA ALA A 200 -6.77 7.32 29.37
C ALA A 200 -8.18 6.85 29.76
N LEU A 201 -8.37 6.41 31.02
CA LEU A 201 -9.69 6.00 31.51
C LEU A 201 -10.70 7.14 31.59
N GLY A 202 -10.25 8.38 31.79
CA GLY A 202 -11.12 9.56 31.76
C GLY A 202 -11.71 9.84 30.37
N ALA A 203 -11.02 9.41 29.30
CA ALA A 203 -11.42 9.68 27.93
C ALA A 203 -11.98 8.42 27.20
N VAL A 204 -11.66 7.20 27.68
CA VAL A 204 -11.89 5.95 26.98
C VAL A 204 -13.34 5.70 26.60
N ASP A 205 -14.29 6.10 27.44
CA ASP A 205 -15.71 5.84 27.17
C ASP A 205 -16.23 6.69 26.01
N THR A 206 -15.70 7.91 25.85
CA THR A 206 -16.02 8.77 24.72
C THR A 206 -15.45 8.19 23.44
N PHE A 207 -14.16 7.90 23.42
CA PHE A 207 -13.50 7.36 22.22
C PHE A 207 -13.97 5.94 21.85
N PHE A 208 -14.30 5.11 22.84
CA PHE A 208 -14.91 3.81 22.56
C PHE A 208 -16.28 3.96 21.90
N ARG A 209 -17.12 4.90 22.35
CA ARG A 209 -18.41 5.15 21.73
C ARG A 209 -18.26 5.64 20.29
N GLU A 210 -17.34 6.56 20.02
CA GLU A 210 -17.02 7.04 18.66
C GLU A 210 -16.51 5.90 17.77
N ALA A 211 -15.60 5.06 18.28
CA ALA A 211 -15.09 3.91 17.55
C ALA A 211 -16.19 2.87 17.26
N ASP A 212 -17.06 2.59 18.23
CA ASP A 212 -18.17 1.65 18.10
C ASP A 212 -19.23 2.16 17.10
N GLU A 213 -19.51 3.46 17.11
CA GLU A 213 -20.42 4.10 16.15
C GLU A 213 -19.86 4.04 14.74
N ALA A 214 -18.59 4.43 14.53
CA ALA A 214 -17.94 4.36 13.24
C ALA A 214 -17.86 2.90 12.73
N SER A 215 -17.53 1.95 13.61
CA SER A 215 -17.50 0.52 13.28
C SER A 215 -18.88 -0.02 12.91
N ARG A 216 -19.95 0.37 13.58
CA ARG A 216 -21.31 -0.01 13.21
C ARG A 216 -21.75 0.62 11.89
N ASN A 217 -21.37 1.89 11.64
CA ASN A 217 -21.68 2.59 10.41
C ASN A 217 -21.05 1.89 9.20
N ILE A 218 -19.74 1.61 9.23
CA ILE A 218 -19.04 0.99 8.10
C ILE A 218 -19.57 -0.44 7.82
N ASN A 219 -20.10 -1.12 8.84
CA ASN A 219 -20.69 -2.47 8.75
C ASN A 219 -22.20 -2.43 8.45
N SER A 220 -22.79 -1.27 8.27
CA SER A 220 -24.21 -1.15 7.93
C SER A 220 -24.48 -1.53 6.47
N LYS A 221 -25.71 -1.93 6.18
CA LYS A 221 -26.19 -2.24 4.81
C LYS A 221 -26.00 -1.08 3.82
N ARG A 222 -25.89 0.14 4.31
CA ARG A 222 -25.64 1.34 3.49
C ARG A 222 -24.41 1.20 2.62
N PHE A 223 -23.37 0.51 3.09
CA PHE A 223 -22.11 0.34 2.36
C PHE A 223 -21.99 -1.02 1.66
N ASP A 224 -23.01 -1.91 1.74
CA ASP A 224 -22.92 -3.23 1.11
C ASP A 224 -22.71 -3.11 -0.40
N GLU A 225 -23.49 -2.26 -1.09
CA GLU A 225 -23.37 -2.05 -2.54
C GLU A 225 -21.98 -1.49 -2.92
N ARG A 226 -21.39 -0.62 -2.09
CA ARG A 226 -20.04 -0.08 -2.32
C ARG A 226 -18.96 -1.16 -2.19
N PHE A 227 -19.08 -2.02 -1.19
CA PHE A 227 -18.15 -3.14 -1.02
C PHE A 227 -18.36 -4.22 -2.10
N ASP A 228 -19.60 -4.48 -2.51
CA ASP A 228 -19.89 -5.39 -3.62
C ASP A 228 -19.29 -4.86 -4.94
N ARG A 229 -19.38 -3.56 -5.21
CA ARG A 229 -18.71 -2.92 -6.35
C ARG A 229 -17.20 -3.10 -6.30
N MET A 230 -16.59 -2.85 -5.15
CA MET A 230 -15.15 -3.06 -4.93
C MET A 230 -14.74 -4.51 -5.23
N GLU A 231 -15.51 -5.50 -4.76
CA GLU A 231 -15.25 -6.91 -5.03
C GLU A 231 -15.39 -7.25 -6.52
N GLN A 232 -16.45 -6.77 -7.19
CA GLN A 232 -16.71 -7.02 -8.61
C GLN A 232 -15.64 -6.43 -9.52
N THR A 233 -15.11 -5.25 -9.16
CA THR A 233 -14.07 -4.56 -9.93
C THR A 233 -12.66 -4.96 -9.52
N ASN A 234 -12.50 -5.76 -8.44
CA ASN A 234 -11.22 -6.03 -7.82
C ASN A 234 -10.43 -4.75 -7.51
N GLU A 235 -11.10 -3.73 -7.00
CA GLU A 235 -10.52 -2.42 -6.74
C GLU A 235 -9.25 -2.54 -5.88
N LEU A 236 -8.18 -1.88 -6.31
CA LEU A 236 -6.86 -1.96 -5.66
C LEU A 236 -6.53 -0.65 -4.97
N VAL A 237 -5.94 -0.76 -3.79
CA VAL A 237 -5.34 0.34 -3.03
C VAL A 237 -3.83 0.18 -2.95
N HIS A 238 -3.12 1.27 -2.76
CA HIS A 238 -1.70 1.24 -2.41
C HIS A 238 -1.48 0.63 -1.01
N GLY A 239 -2.42 0.86 -0.09
CA GLY A 239 -2.46 0.30 1.27
C GLY A 239 -1.47 0.92 2.25
N SER A 240 -0.61 1.83 1.78
CA SER A 240 0.38 2.56 2.59
C SER A 240 0.65 3.95 2.05
N TYR A 241 -0.32 4.57 1.36
CA TYR A 241 -0.14 5.89 0.76
C TYR A 241 0.04 6.95 1.84
N ASN A 242 1.20 7.58 1.85
CA ASN A 242 1.54 8.68 2.76
C ASN A 242 2.66 9.53 2.15
N TYR A 243 2.88 10.72 2.72
CA TYR A 243 3.83 11.69 2.19
C TYR A 243 5.28 11.20 2.13
N HIS A 244 5.68 10.21 2.92
CA HIS A 244 7.02 9.60 2.84
C HIS A 244 7.18 8.68 1.62
N ASN A 245 6.10 8.18 1.06
CA ASN A 245 6.11 7.30 -0.12
C ASN A 245 5.85 8.08 -1.42
N VAL A 246 5.75 9.41 -1.36
CA VAL A 246 5.57 10.30 -2.51
C VAL A 246 6.80 11.17 -2.69
N PHE A 247 7.41 11.08 -3.86
CA PHE A 247 8.53 11.93 -4.27
C PHE A 247 8.03 12.90 -5.33
N LEU A 248 8.33 14.19 -5.12
CA LEU A 248 7.99 15.27 -6.01
C LEU A 248 9.22 15.69 -6.83
N ASP A 249 8.98 16.31 -7.97
CA ASP A 249 10.01 16.87 -8.85
C ASP A 249 11.02 15.79 -9.32
N VAL A 250 10.54 14.58 -9.65
CA VAL A 250 11.40 13.50 -10.11
C VAL A 250 11.64 13.63 -11.63
N GLY A 251 12.84 14.02 -12.01
CA GLY A 251 13.27 14.04 -13.41
C GLY A 251 12.35 14.86 -14.32
N ASN A 252 11.51 14.25 -15.12
CA ASN A 252 10.66 14.87 -16.16
C ASN A 252 9.51 15.76 -15.62
N GLY A 253 9.63 16.29 -14.41
CA GLY A 253 8.60 17.12 -13.79
C GLY A 253 7.39 16.33 -13.25
N GLY A 254 7.51 15.01 -13.19
CA GLY A 254 6.50 14.12 -12.60
C GLY A 254 6.72 13.86 -11.10
N ASN A 255 5.80 13.10 -10.52
CA ASN A 255 5.89 12.62 -9.15
C ASN A 255 6.05 11.10 -9.16
N ALA A 256 6.72 10.55 -8.13
CA ALA A 256 6.88 9.11 -7.97
C ALA A 256 6.15 8.61 -6.72
N VAL A 257 5.70 7.37 -6.79
CA VAL A 257 5.14 6.63 -5.64
C VAL A 257 5.96 5.36 -5.44
N THR A 258 6.28 5.07 -4.19
CA THR A 258 7.13 3.95 -3.79
C THR A 258 6.46 3.11 -2.72
N ASN A 259 6.96 1.87 -2.51
CA ASN A 259 6.55 1.01 -1.39
C ASN A 259 5.15 0.42 -1.55
N PHE A 260 4.96 -0.37 -2.60
CA PHE A 260 3.70 -1.07 -2.92
C PHE A 260 3.49 -2.38 -2.13
N GLU A 261 4.33 -2.67 -1.14
CA GLU A 261 4.32 -3.89 -0.34
C GLU A 261 2.94 -4.23 0.27
N LYS A 262 2.15 -3.20 0.55
CA LYS A 262 0.81 -3.32 1.14
C LYS A 262 -0.32 -3.16 0.13
N CYS A 263 -0.02 -3.16 -1.16
CA CYS A 263 -1.06 -3.10 -2.19
C CYS A 263 -1.99 -4.30 -2.06
N HIS A 264 -3.31 -4.07 -1.99
CA HIS A 264 -4.32 -5.11 -1.80
C HIS A 264 -5.68 -4.65 -2.33
N ASN A 265 -6.66 -5.57 -2.34
CA ASN A 265 -8.04 -5.23 -2.68
C ASN A 265 -8.73 -4.54 -1.50
N ASP A 266 -9.14 -3.30 -1.70
CA ASP A 266 -10.01 -2.54 -0.79
C ASP A 266 -10.61 -1.34 -1.54
N CYS A 267 -11.53 -0.61 -0.90
CA CYS A 267 -12.07 0.64 -1.42
C CYS A 267 -10.97 1.72 -1.47
N GLN A 268 -10.75 2.33 -2.64
CA GLN A 268 -9.68 3.34 -2.83
C GLN A 268 -9.80 4.55 -1.90
N VAL A 269 -10.99 4.82 -1.41
CA VAL A 269 -11.22 5.84 -0.37
C VAL A 269 -10.40 5.58 0.91
N ALA A 270 -9.96 4.34 1.17
CA ALA A 270 -9.09 3.98 2.28
C ALA A 270 -7.72 4.67 2.21
N ASP A 271 -7.11 4.71 1.02
CA ASP A 271 -5.85 5.44 0.82
C ASP A 271 -6.05 6.96 0.96
N LEU A 272 -7.15 7.49 0.39
CA LEU A 272 -7.49 8.91 0.54
C LEU A 272 -7.69 9.28 2.02
N TYR A 273 -8.41 8.45 2.78
CA TYR A 273 -8.58 8.60 4.23
C TYR A 273 -7.23 8.62 4.96
N GLN A 274 -6.38 7.62 4.70
CA GLN A 274 -5.08 7.52 5.37
C GLN A 274 -4.20 8.73 5.08
N PHE A 275 -4.17 9.19 3.84
CA PHE A 275 -3.40 10.36 3.44
C PHE A 275 -3.97 11.63 4.09
N LEU A 276 -5.28 11.86 3.92
CA LEU A 276 -5.98 13.03 4.47
C LEU A 276 -5.77 13.14 5.98
N ARG A 277 -5.99 12.08 6.74
CA ARG A 277 -5.81 12.06 8.19
C ARG A 277 -4.39 12.49 8.59
N LYS A 278 -3.36 11.91 7.95
CA LYS A 278 -1.96 12.25 8.26
C LYS A 278 -1.60 13.69 7.91
N VAL A 279 -2.16 14.23 6.84
CA VAL A 279 -1.99 15.65 6.48
C VAL A 279 -2.69 16.54 7.50
N MET A 280 -3.94 16.25 7.83
CA MET A 280 -4.73 17.05 8.76
C MET A 280 -4.10 17.13 10.16
N GLU A 281 -3.45 16.06 10.63
CA GLU A 281 -2.66 16.05 11.86
C GLU A 281 -1.51 17.08 11.87
N LYS A 282 -1.03 17.49 10.70
CA LYS A 282 0.07 18.48 10.54
C LYS A 282 -0.42 19.88 10.18
N HIS A 283 -1.71 20.00 9.90
CA HIS A 283 -2.38 21.26 9.55
C HIS A 283 -3.45 21.64 10.57
N ASP A 284 -3.28 21.22 11.84
CA ASP A 284 -4.15 21.54 12.98
C ASP A 284 -5.65 21.31 12.68
N TRP A 285 -5.95 20.28 11.90
CA TRP A 285 -7.30 19.93 11.44
C TRP A 285 -8.05 21.07 10.74
N ASN A 286 -7.32 21.91 10.00
CA ASN A 286 -7.92 23.02 9.24
C ASN A 286 -8.82 22.46 8.14
N ILE A 287 -10.13 22.61 8.32
CA ILE A 287 -11.15 22.05 7.45
C ILE A 287 -11.03 22.55 5.99
N ASN A 288 -10.55 23.78 5.77
CA ASN A 288 -10.35 24.31 4.42
C ASN A 288 -9.25 23.55 3.65
N VAL A 289 -8.23 23.06 4.35
CA VAL A 289 -7.21 22.20 3.74
C VAL A 289 -7.83 20.86 3.36
N ALA A 290 -8.66 20.27 4.23
CA ALA A 290 -9.36 19.02 3.95
C ALA A 290 -10.24 19.14 2.69
N TYR A 291 -11.11 20.15 2.62
CA TYR A 291 -11.97 20.35 1.45
C TYR A 291 -11.17 20.49 0.17
N ARG A 292 -10.11 21.30 0.17
CA ARG A 292 -9.26 21.48 -1.01
C ARG A 292 -8.61 20.17 -1.47
N LEU A 293 -8.18 19.32 -0.54
CA LEU A 293 -7.59 18.02 -0.87
C LEU A 293 -8.62 17.07 -1.48
N VAL A 294 -9.81 17.01 -0.89
CA VAL A 294 -10.92 16.19 -1.41
C VAL A 294 -11.35 16.69 -2.79
N ASP A 295 -11.55 18.00 -2.97
CA ASP A 295 -11.91 18.62 -4.25
C ASP A 295 -10.86 18.33 -5.34
N GLU A 296 -9.57 18.39 -5.02
CA GLU A 296 -8.51 18.09 -5.99
C GLU A 296 -8.46 16.61 -6.37
N TYR A 297 -8.74 15.72 -5.43
CA TYR A 297 -8.88 14.30 -5.74
C TYR A 297 -10.10 14.06 -6.63
N ASP A 298 -11.27 14.57 -6.22
CA ASP A 298 -12.55 14.42 -6.90
C ASP A 298 -12.51 14.95 -8.34
N ARG A 299 -11.85 16.09 -8.55
CA ARG A 299 -11.69 16.69 -9.89
C ARG A 299 -10.97 15.76 -10.88
N LEU A 300 -10.06 14.91 -10.42
CA LEU A 300 -9.28 13.98 -11.26
C LEU A 300 -9.90 12.58 -11.31
N LYS A 301 -10.43 12.14 -10.19
CA LYS A 301 -11.11 10.86 -10.03
C LYS A 301 -12.37 11.09 -9.20
N PRO A 302 -13.52 11.23 -9.86
CA PRO A 302 -14.78 11.52 -9.19
C PRO A 302 -15.11 10.52 -8.07
N LEU A 303 -15.53 11.06 -6.94
CA LEU A 303 -16.03 10.33 -5.79
C LEU A 303 -17.55 10.20 -5.90
N GLU A 304 -18.07 9.03 -5.63
CA GLU A 304 -19.51 8.82 -5.51
C GLU A 304 -20.00 9.21 -4.10
N ASP A 305 -21.29 9.42 -3.93
CA ASP A 305 -21.87 9.82 -2.64
C ASP A 305 -21.52 8.84 -1.51
N ASP A 306 -21.47 7.55 -1.81
CA ASP A 306 -21.09 6.52 -0.84
C ASP A 306 -19.58 6.50 -0.52
N ASP A 307 -18.69 6.95 -1.42
CA ASP A 307 -17.27 7.19 -1.13
C ASP A 307 -17.10 8.34 -0.13
N ILE A 308 -17.85 9.43 -0.32
CA ILE A 308 -17.81 10.58 0.59
C ILE A 308 -18.34 10.19 1.97
N ASP A 309 -19.47 9.49 2.02
CA ASP A 309 -20.05 9.00 3.26
C ASP A 309 -19.12 8.02 3.99
N MET A 310 -18.43 7.17 3.24
CA MET A 310 -17.42 6.25 3.78
C MET A 310 -16.22 7.02 4.32
N LEU A 311 -15.72 8.04 3.60
CA LEU A 311 -14.61 8.90 4.04
C LEU A 311 -14.94 9.59 5.36
N VAL A 312 -16.16 10.15 5.49
CA VAL A 312 -16.63 10.77 6.74
C VAL A 312 -16.70 9.75 7.88
N THR A 313 -17.21 8.55 7.59
CA THR A 313 -17.27 7.45 8.56
C THR A 313 -15.87 7.04 9.04
N LEU A 314 -14.90 6.93 8.12
CA LEU A 314 -13.51 6.61 8.44
C LEU A 314 -12.84 7.72 9.28
N LEU A 315 -13.07 8.99 8.94
CA LEU A 315 -12.52 10.15 9.67
C LEU A 315 -13.13 10.30 11.07
N SER A 316 -14.33 9.78 11.32
CA SER A 316 -14.95 9.80 12.66
C SER A 316 -14.35 8.73 13.60
N PHE A 317 -13.57 7.77 13.08
CA PHE A 317 -12.90 6.78 13.92
C PHE A 317 -11.72 7.40 14.67
N PRO A 318 -11.61 7.23 16.01
CA PRO A 318 -10.57 7.85 16.83
C PRO A 318 -9.23 7.11 16.75
N GLU A 319 -8.63 7.05 15.57
CA GLU A 319 -7.42 6.28 15.25
C GLU A 319 -6.23 6.59 16.18
N LYS A 320 -6.11 7.86 16.64
CA LYS A 320 -5.02 8.26 17.54
C LYS A 320 -5.18 7.75 18.97
N PHE A 321 -6.39 7.40 19.34
CA PHE A 321 -6.66 6.84 20.66
C PHE A 321 -6.41 5.34 20.70
N TRP A 322 -6.58 4.66 19.57
CA TRP A 322 -6.25 3.25 19.42
C TRP A 322 -4.74 3.04 19.33
#